data_a401bbcce52968053b6a4e4724d5bc4e
#
_entry.id   a401bbcce52968053b6a4e4724d5bc4e
#
_cell.length_a   1.000
_cell.length_b   1.000
_cell.length_c   1.000
_cell.angle_alpha   90.00
_cell.angle_beta   90.00
_cell.angle_gamma   90.00
#
_symmetry.space_group_name_H-M   'P 1'
#
loop_
_entity.id
_entity.type
_entity.pdbx_description
1 polymer ?
#
loop_
_entity_poly.entity_id
_entity_poly.type
_entity_poly.pdbx_seq_one_letter_code
_entity_poly.pdbx_strand_id
1 'polypeptide(L)'
;MRVLIFGASGRTGRELVRQALAAGHEVTAFVRNPAAFAATEHLRIAAGDVHDPAAVNIAMSEQDAVLSALGGTISDENLLPRSMERILAAMKRHAVRRLIVLGAAGSVESTLSRLPPLMRLAFRVFMGTLLKKPFKAQREMQQLIRASGTEWTIVQPPRLINKPATGKIRVDADALPEKGLRIARADLAAFMLAQLQSTEWVHRQPCISW
;
A
#
# COMPACT_ATOMS: atom_id res chain seq x y z
N MET A 1 -8.25 -17.13 0.05
CA MET A 1 -6.86 -16.89 -0.36
C MET A 1 -6.02 -16.67 0.89
N ARG A 2 -4.75 -17.09 0.87
CA ARG A 2 -3.75 -16.81 1.91
C ARG A 2 -3.07 -15.49 1.56
N VAL A 3 -3.24 -14.48 2.41
CA VAL A 3 -2.83 -13.10 2.12
C VAL A 3 -1.85 -12.60 3.17
N LEU A 4 -0.63 -12.24 2.73
CA LEU A 4 0.37 -11.62 3.58
C LEU A 4 0.24 -10.10 3.58
N ILE A 5 0.10 -9.51 4.76
CA ILE A 5 -0.08 -8.06 4.92
C ILE A 5 1.13 -7.45 5.63
N PHE A 6 1.93 -6.68 4.90
CA PHE A 6 2.98 -5.83 5.46
C PHE A 6 2.42 -4.51 5.96
N GLY A 7 2.97 -3.99 7.07
CA GLY A 7 2.43 -2.80 7.72
C GLY A 7 1.09 -3.03 8.43
N ALA A 8 0.79 -4.30 8.77
CA ALA A 8 -0.47 -4.75 9.34
C ALA A 8 -0.86 -3.99 10.62
N SER A 9 0.08 -3.66 11.50
CA SER A 9 -0.19 -2.93 12.75
C SER A 9 -0.49 -1.44 12.56
N GLY A 10 -0.25 -0.89 11.36
CA GLY A 10 -0.59 0.49 11.02
C GLY A 10 -2.11 0.72 10.89
N ARG A 11 -2.53 2.00 10.86
CA ARG A 11 -3.96 2.35 10.78
C ARG A 11 -4.68 1.78 9.55
N THR A 12 -4.06 1.80 8.37
CA THR A 12 -4.61 1.17 7.17
C THR A 12 -4.46 -0.35 7.21
N GLY A 13 -3.31 -0.84 7.70
CA GLY A 13 -3.07 -2.28 7.83
C GLY A 13 -4.07 -2.99 8.72
N ARG A 14 -4.47 -2.38 9.85
CA ARG A 14 -5.52 -2.93 10.71
C ARG A 14 -6.87 -3.05 10.00
N GLU A 15 -7.22 -2.07 9.17
CA GLU A 15 -8.44 -2.15 8.34
C GLU A 15 -8.34 -3.26 7.30
N LEU A 16 -7.17 -3.43 6.65
CA LEU A 16 -6.94 -4.53 5.72
C LEU A 16 -7.08 -5.89 6.41
N VAL A 17 -6.43 -6.09 7.57
CA VAL A 17 -6.53 -7.35 8.34
C VAL A 17 -7.99 -7.62 8.70
N ARG A 18 -8.69 -6.66 9.31
CA ARG A 18 -10.09 -6.82 9.73
C ARG A 18 -11.00 -7.19 8.57
N GLN A 19 -10.89 -6.48 7.44
CA GLN A 19 -11.77 -6.68 6.28
C GLN A 19 -11.39 -7.97 5.52
N ALA A 20 -10.11 -8.33 5.43
CA ALA A 20 -9.68 -9.57 4.81
C ALA A 20 -10.21 -10.79 5.56
N LEU A 21 -10.15 -10.78 6.89
CA LEU A 21 -10.75 -11.83 7.73
C LEU A 21 -12.27 -11.90 7.55
N ALA A 22 -12.95 -10.76 7.54
CA ALA A 22 -14.40 -10.68 7.32
C ALA A 22 -14.81 -11.18 5.93
N ALA A 23 -13.93 -11.10 4.93
CA ALA A 23 -14.12 -11.64 3.59
C ALA A 23 -13.73 -13.12 3.46
N GLY A 24 -13.37 -13.82 4.55
CA GLY A 24 -13.03 -15.23 4.57
C GLY A 24 -11.61 -15.56 4.04
N HIS A 25 -10.69 -14.59 4.05
CA HIS A 25 -9.29 -14.85 3.73
C HIS A 25 -8.53 -15.37 4.94
N GLU A 26 -7.54 -16.23 4.69
CA GLU A 26 -6.49 -16.56 5.67
C GLU A 26 -5.44 -15.46 5.64
N VAL A 27 -5.23 -14.79 6.77
CA VAL A 27 -4.38 -13.60 6.84
C VAL A 27 -3.11 -13.90 7.60
N THR A 28 -1.96 -13.56 7.02
CA THR A 28 -0.69 -13.45 7.72
C THR A 28 -0.37 -11.98 7.96
N ALA A 29 -0.45 -11.53 9.21
CA ALA A 29 -0.07 -10.17 9.60
C ALA A 29 1.43 -10.11 9.91
N PHE A 30 2.22 -9.43 9.06
CA PHE A 30 3.64 -9.22 9.32
C PHE A 30 3.83 -7.98 10.19
N VAL A 31 4.37 -8.16 11.38
CA VAL A 31 4.48 -7.11 12.42
C VAL A 31 5.79 -7.20 13.19
N ARG A 32 6.32 -6.04 13.63
CA ARG A 32 7.48 -6.00 14.52
C ARG A 32 7.14 -6.40 15.95
N ASN A 33 5.96 -6.03 16.41
CA ASN A 33 5.45 -6.41 17.73
C ASN A 33 4.28 -7.38 17.59
N PRO A 34 4.45 -8.67 17.95
CA PRO A 34 3.39 -9.68 17.82
C PRO A 34 2.17 -9.38 18.72
N ALA A 35 2.31 -8.64 19.81
CA ALA A 35 1.20 -8.23 20.66
C ALA A 35 0.24 -7.22 19.98
N ALA A 36 0.54 -6.77 18.75
CA ALA A 36 -0.35 -5.89 17.98
C ALA A 36 -1.69 -6.53 17.61
N PHE A 37 -1.75 -7.87 17.59
CA PHE A 37 -2.93 -8.67 17.30
C PHE A 37 -3.00 -9.88 18.24
N ALA A 38 -4.22 -10.35 18.51
CA ALA A 38 -4.45 -11.69 19.04
C ALA A 38 -4.55 -12.68 17.87
N ALA A 39 -3.85 -13.80 17.92
CA ALA A 39 -3.98 -14.85 16.92
C ALA A 39 -5.39 -15.46 16.96
N THR A 40 -5.93 -15.78 15.78
CA THR A 40 -7.22 -16.47 15.62
C THR A 40 -7.06 -17.58 14.58
N GLU A 41 -8.08 -18.39 14.38
CA GLU A 41 -8.06 -19.51 13.43
C GLU A 41 -7.60 -19.10 12.02
N HIS A 42 -8.02 -17.90 11.55
CA HIS A 42 -7.70 -17.39 10.21
C HIS A 42 -6.68 -16.26 10.22
N LEU A 43 -6.08 -15.94 11.39
CA LEU A 43 -5.05 -14.89 11.52
C LEU A 43 -3.76 -15.46 12.10
N ARG A 44 -2.76 -15.63 11.25
CA ARG A 44 -1.39 -15.91 11.64
C ARG A 44 -0.62 -14.61 11.88
N ILE A 45 0.12 -14.56 12.97
CA ILE A 45 1.01 -13.43 13.28
C ILE A 45 2.44 -13.84 12.94
N ALA A 46 3.03 -13.16 11.94
CA ALA A 46 4.44 -13.31 11.58
C ALA A 46 5.22 -12.15 12.21
N ALA A 47 5.95 -12.47 13.29
CA ALA A 47 6.81 -11.49 13.95
C ALA A 47 8.12 -11.32 13.18
N GLY A 48 8.51 -10.09 12.87
CA GLY A 48 9.76 -9.79 12.18
C GLY A 48 9.90 -8.34 11.79
N ASP A 49 11.11 -7.96 11.44
CA ASP A 49 11.39 -6.68 10.79
C ASP A 49 11.44 -6.88 9.27
N VAL A 50 10.82 -5.98 8.52
CA VAL A 50 10.84 -6.01 7.05
C VAL A 50 12.25 -5.80 6.49
N HIS A 51 13.17 -5.32 7.30
CA HIS A 51 14.60 -5.24 7.00
C HIS A 51 15.36 -6.56 7.20
N ASP A 52 14.74 -7.56 7.79
CA ASP A 52 15.29 -8.92 7.88
C ASP A 52 14.79 -9.79 6.71
N PRO A 53 15.64 -10.11 5.72
CA PRO A 53 15.26 -10.95 4.58
C PRO A 53 14.80 -12.35 4.98
N ALA A 54 15.33 -12.91 6.08
CA ALA A 54 14.96 -14.25 6.54
C ALA A 54 13.53 -14.24 7.10
N ALA A 55 13.17 -13.26 7.94
CA ALA A 55 11.82 -13.09 8.46
C ALA A 55 10.79 -12.86 7.34
N VAL A 56 11.12 -12.02 6.36
CA VAL A 56 10.26 -11.77 5.19
C VAL A 56 10.07 -13.05 4.37
N ASN A 57 11.15 -13.82 4.15
CA ASN A 57 11.10 -15.06 3.38
C ASN A 57 10.24 -16.14 4.09
N ILE A 58 10.36 -16.29 5.40
CA ILE A 58 9.54 -17.23 6.19
C ILE A 58 8.06 -16.84 6.13
N ALA A 59 7.75 -15.55 6.26
CA ALA A 59 6.38 -15.06 6.20
C ALA A 59 5.74 -15.24 4.82
N MET A 60 6.55 -15.24 3.75
CA MET A 60 6.09 -15.38 2.36
C MET A 60 5.68 -16.80 1.99
N SER A 61 6.12 -17.80 2.76
CA SER A 61 5.80 -19.20 2.49
C SER A 61 4.29 -19.42 2.44
N GLU A 62 3.85 -20.14 1.39
CA GLU A 62 2.45 -20.52 1.18
C GLU A 62 1.46 -19.36 1.00
N GLN A 63 1.91 -18.17 0.61
CA GLN A 63 1.01 -17.06 0.35
C GLN A 63 0.55 -17.04 -1.11
N ASP A 64 -0.70 -16.63 -1.33
CA ASP A 64 -1.27 -16.46 -2.67
C ASP A 64 -1.09 -15.02 -3.17
N ALA A 65 -1.09 -14.05 -2.26
CA ALA A 65 -0.96 -12.62 -2.59
C ALA A 65 -0.33 -11.81 -1.44
N VAL A 66 0.22 -10.65 -1.80
CA VAL A 66 0.79 -9.68 -0.86
C VAL A 66 0.04 -8.36 -0.92
N LEU A 67 -0.32 -7.84 0.26
CA LEU A 67 -0.79 -6.47 0.47
C LEU A 67 0.27 -5.69 1.26
N SER A 68 0.68 -4.53 0.78
CA SER A 68 1.61 -3.65 1.51
C SER A 68 0.95 -2.33 1.86
N ALA A 69 0.75 -2.10 3.15
CA ALA A 69 0.34 -0.82 3.73
C ALA A 69 1.50 -0.15 4.49
N LEU A 70 2.74 -0.44 4.09
CA LEU A 70 3.91 0.23 4.63
C LEU A 70 3.87 1.72 4.29
N GLY A 71 4.01 2.57 5.31
CA GLY A 71 4.11 4.01 5.16
C GLY A 71 5.56 4.48 5.25
N GLY A 72 5.93 5.45 4.41
CA GLY A 72 7.22 6.13 4.56
C GLY A 72 7.25 6.99 5.83
N THR A 73 8.41 7.10 6.44
CA THR A 73 8.66 8.02 7.54
C THR A 73 9.63 9.12 7.09
N ILE A 74 9.56 10.29 7.73
CA ILE A 74 10.50 11.38 7.45
C ILE A 74 11.92 11.00 7.95
N SER A 75 11.98 10.16 8.99
CA SER A 75 13.23 9.73 9.62
C SER A 75 14.01 8.67 8.83
N ASP A 76 13.33 7.89 7.98
CA ASP A 76 13.97 6.85 7.16
C ASP A 76 13.44 6.88 5.73
N GLU A 77 14.17 7.58 4.86
CA GLU A 77 13.85 7.68 3.44
C GLU A 77 14.09 6.37 2.66
N ASN A 78 14.85 5.44 3.22
CA ASN A 78 15.17 4.16 2.60
C ASN A 78 14.22 3.03 3.02
N LEU A 79 13.33 3.28 3.99
CA LEU A 79 12.41 2.27 4.51
C LEU A 79 11.59 1.62 3.38
N LEU A 80 10.93 2.41 2.55
CA LEU A 80 10.04 1.88 1.52
C LEU A 80 10.79 1.13 0.40
N PRO A 81 11.84 1.71 -0.24
CA PRO A 81 12.52 1.00 -1.31
C PRO A 81 13.22 -0.28 -0.81
N ARG A 82 13.94 -0.23 0.31
CA ARG A 82 14.61 -1.41 0.86
C ARG A 82 13.64 -2.50 1.31
N SER A 83 12.51 -2.13 1.89
CA SER A 83 11.46 -3.09 2.24
C SER A 83 10.90 -3.76 0.99
N MET A 84 10.64 -2.97 -0.05
CA MET A 84 10.06 -3.49 -1.28
C MET A 84 11.03 -4.42 -2.01
N GLU A 85 12.34 -4.12 -2.06
CA GLU A 85 13.35 -5.03 -2.61
C GLU A 85 13.29 -6.41 -1.96
N ARG A 86 13.19 -6.47 -0.63
CA ARG A 86 13.11 -7.74 0.12
C ARG A 86 11.80 -8.47 -0.12
N ILE A 87 10.68 -7.74 -0.12
CA ILE A 87 9.37 -8.30 -0.42
C ILE A 87 9.36 -8.91 -1.82
N LEU A 88 9.82 -8.18 -2.83
CA LEU A 88 9.87 -8.65 -4.23
C LEU A 88 10.80 -9.86 -4.39
N ALA A 89 11.96 -9.86 -3.73
CA ALA A 89 12.88 -10.99 -3.74
C ALA A 89 12.25 -12.26 -3.13
N ALA A 90 11.51 -12.12 -2.02
CA ALA A 90 10.78 -13.22 -1.40
C ALA A 90 9.60 -13.68 -2.28
N MET A 91 8.83 -12.76 -2.85
CA MET A 91 7.74 -13.08 -3.78
C MET A 91 8.23 -13.90 -4.97
N LYS A 92 9.38 -13.50 -5.58
CA LYS A 92 10.01 -14.23 -6.69
C LYS A 92 10.40 -15.66 -6.26
N ARG A 93 10.99 -15.81 -5.07
CA ARG A 93 11.45 -17.12 -4.54
C ARG A 93 10.28 -18.08 -4.28
N HIS A 94 9.16 -17.56 -3.81
CA HIS A 94 7.95 -18.34 -3.48
C HIS A 94 6.91 -18.37 -4.61
N ALA A 95 7.24 -17.85 -5.80
CA ALA A 95 6.35 -17.75 -6.96
C ALA A 95 5.03 -17.01 -6.69
N VAL A 96 5.00 -16.11 -5.70
CA VAL A 96 3.84 -15.25 -5.41
C VAL A 96 3.81 -14.10 -6.42
N ARG A 97 2.72 -13.97 -7.16
CA ARG A 97 2.64 -13.02 -8.28
C ARG A 97 1.85 -11.77 -7.96
N ARG A 98 0.75 -11.89 -7.20
CA ARG A 98 -0.18 -10.77 -6.94
C ARG A 98 0.33 -9.85 -5.83
N LEU A 99 0.52 -8.57 -6.17
CA LEU A 99 1.02 -7.53 -5.26
C LEU A 99 0.13 -6.29 -5.31
N ILE A 100 -0.47 -5.92 -4.17
CA ILE A 100 -1.23 -4.67 -4.05
C ILE A 100 -0.52 -3.76 -3.03
N VAL A 101 -0.18 -2.54 -3.44
CA VAL A 101 0.62 -1.62 -2.63
C VAL A 101 -0.11 -0.30 -2.41
N LEU A 102 -0.06 0.17 -1.18
CA LEU A 102 -0.45 1.52 -0.83
C LEU A 102 0.60 2.51 -1.32
N GLY A 103 0.23 3.35 -2.26
CA GLY A 103 0.99 4.49 -2.75
C GLY A 103 0.58 5.80 -2.08
N ALA A 104 0.85 6.91 -2.76
CA ALA A 104 0.43 8.25 -2.34
C ALA A 104 0.21 9.12 -3.59
N ALA A 105 -0.99 9.65 -3.77
CA ALA A 105 -1.37 10.42 -4.95
C ALA A 105 -0.47 11.65 -5.20
N GLY A 106 0.11 12.23 -4.16
CA GLY A 106 1.09 13.32 -4.29
C GLY A 106 2.41 12.91 -4.95
N SER A 107 2.68 11.61 -5.13
CA SER A 107 3.84 11.12 -5.90
C SER A 107 3.57 11.06 -7.41
N VAL A 108 2.32 11.25 -7.84
CA VAL A 108 1.87 11.19 -9.24
C VAL A 108 1.87 12.58 -9.83
N GLU A 109 2.70 12.80 -10.85
CA GLU A 109 2.89 14.14 -11.46
C GLU A 109 1.62 14.66 -12.15
N SER A 110 0.83 13.77 -12.75
CA SER A 110 -0.47 14.08 -13.36
C SER A 110 -1.50 14.65 -12.38
N THR A 111 -1.44 14.26 -11.10
CA THR A 111 -2.29 14.85 -10.06
C THR A 111 -1.99 16.34 -9.88
N LEU A 112 -0.73 16.73 -9.98
CA LEU A 112 -0.31 18.14 -9.85
C LEU A 112 -0.71 18.98 -11.07
N SER A 113 -0.72 18.38 -12.26
CA SER A 113 -1.06 19.10 -13.51
C SER A 113 -2.52 19.59 -13.52
N ARG A 114 -3.42 18.92 -12.80
CA ARG A 114 -4.84 19.31 -12.66
C ARG A 114 -5.06 20.45 -11.64
N LEU A 115 -4.05 20.84 -10.86
CA LEU A 115 -4.17 21.97 -9.93
C LEU A 115 -4.03 23.33 -10.67
N PRO A 116 -4.72 24.39 -10.20
CA PRO A 116 -4.49 25.74 -10.68
C PRO A 116 -3.02 26.15 -10.58
N PRO A 117 -2.48 26.98 -11.50
CA PRO A 117 -1.04 27.28 -11.57
C PRO A 117 -0.44 27.77 -10.24
N LEU A 118 -1.15 28.65 -9.53
CA LEU A 118 -0.71 29.17 -8.23
C LEU A 118 -0.67 28.09 -7.15
N MET A 119 -1.68 27.22 -7.10
CA MET A 119 -1.71 26.08 -6.17
C MET A 119 -0.63 25.07 -6.52
N ARG A 120 -0.36 24.85 -7.81
CA ARG A 120 0.73 23.96 -8.27
C ARG A 120 2.09 24.47 -7.82
N LEU A 121 2.33 25.78 -7.93
CA LEU A 121 3.57 26.41 -7.47
C LEU A 121 3.71 26.28 -5.95
N ALA A 122 2.68 26.67 -5.19
CA ALA A 122 2.65 26.55 -3.74
C ALA A 122 2.88 25.09 -3.27
N PHE A 123 2.24 24.12 -3.94
CA PHE A 123 2.40 22.70 -3.65
C PHE A 123 3.83 22.23 -3.96
N ARG A 124 4.42 22.65 -5.11
CA ARG A 124 5.82 22.32 -5.45
C ARG A 124 6.81 22.86 -4.42
N VAL A 125 6.63 24.10 -3.95
CA VAL A 125 7.49 24.70 -2.92
C VAL A 125 7.35 23.93 -1.59
N PHE A 126 6.13 23.73 -1.13
CA PHE A 126 5.85 23.00 0.12
C PHE A 126 6.35 21.55 0.08
N MET A 127 6.09 20.84 -1.03
CA MET A 127 6.53 19.45 -1.22
C MET A 127 8.04 19.36 -1.43
N GLY A 128 8.65 20.37 -2.07
CA GLY A 128 10.10 20.42 -2.30
C GLY A 128 10.92 20.64 -1.02
N THR A 129 10.31 21.14 0.05
CA THR A 129 11.00 21.40 1.33
C THR A 129 10.76 20.30 2.36
N LEU A 130 9.51 20.07 2.76
CA LEU A 130 9.18 19.16 3.87
C LEU A 130 8.94 17.70 3.47
N LEU A 131 8.42 17.47 2.26
CA LEU A 131 8.00 16.14 1.82
C LEU A 131 8.87 15.55 0.69
N LYS A 132 10.00 16.19 0.37
CA LYS A 132 10.92 15.73 -0.68
C LYS A 132 11.38 14.29 -0.45
N LYS A 133 11.81 13.96 0.77
CA LYS A 133 12.31 12.62 1.14
C LYS A 133 11.24 11.53 1.05
N PRO A 134 10.05 11.66 1.70
CA PRO A 134 8.99 10.66 1.57
C PRO A 134 8.52 10.42 0.14
N PHE A 135 8.43 11.47 -0.69
CA PHE A 135 8.02 11.30 -2.08
C PHE A 135 9.11 10.70 -2.98
N LYS A 136 10.39 10.96 -2.67
CA LYS A 136 11.51 10.27 -3.33
C LYS A 136 11.44 8.77 -3.04
N ALA A 137 11.30 8.40 -1.77
CA ALA A 137 11.16 7.00 -1.35
C ALA A 137 9.96 6.30 -2.01
N GLN A 138 8.82 6.99 -2.12
CA GLN A 138 7.65 6.48 -2.83
C GLN A 138 7.93 6.22 -4.32
N ARG A 139 8.61 7.14 -5.01
CA ARG A 139 8.95 6.97 -6.44
C ARG A 139 9.92 5.82 -6.65
N GLU A 140 10.96 5.71 -5.82
CA GLU A 140 11.94 4.61 -5.89
C GLU A 140 11.25 3.25 -5.65
N MET A 141 10.42 3.14 -4.63
CA MET A 141 9.61 1.94 -4.39
C MET A 141 8.75 1.59 -5.61
N GLN A 142 8.07 2.57 -6.22
CA GLN A 142 7.22 2.35 -7.39
C GLN A 142 8.03 1.90 -8.62
N GLN A 143 9.25 2.41 -8.80
CA GLN A 143 10.16 1.96 -9.87
C GLN A 143 10.54 0.49 -9.71
N LEU A 144 10.89 0.07 -8.49
CA LEU A 144 11.18 -1.34 -8.17
C LEU A 144 9.99 -2.24 -8.48
N ILE A 145 8.78 -1.83 -8.08
CA ILE A 145 7.54 -2.58 -8.33
C ILE A 145 7.29 -2.73 -9.84
N ARG A 146 7.41 -1.66 -10.62
CA ARG A 146 7.21 -1.69 -12.07
C ARG A 146 8.18 -2.62 -12.79
N ALA A 147 9.41 -2.75 -12.28
CA ALA A 147 10.45 -3.61 -12.84
C ALA A 147 10.37 -5.07 -12.35
N SER A 148 9.48 -5.41 -11.42
CA SER A 148 9.52 -6.68 -10.68
C SER A 148 8.96 -7.89 -11.44
N GLY A 149 8.19 -7.69 -12.50
CA GLY A 149 7.46 -8.77 -13.20
C GLY A 149 6.30 -9.36 -12.40
N THR A 150 5.92 -8.78 -11.25
CA THR A 150 4.72 -9.19 -10.49
C THR A 150 3.44 -8.61 -11.11
N GLU A 151 2.31 -9.19 -10.78
CA GLU A 151 0.98 -8.66 -11.12
C GLU A 151 0.59 -7.55 -10.11
N TRP A 152 1.28 -6.42 -10.21
CA TRP A 152 1.17 -5.35 -9.25
C TRP A 152 0.00 -4.39 -9.50
N THR A 153 -0.54 -3.83 -8.42
CA THR A 153 -1.44 -2.66 -8.42
C THR A 153 -0.95 -1.68 -7.35
N ILE A 154 -0.70 -0.41 -7.69
CA ILE A 154 -0.31 0.62 -6.73
C ILE A 154 -1.48 1.57 -6.54
N VAL A 155 -2.16 1.48 -5.41
CA VAL A 155 -3.33 2.32 -5.13
C VAL A 155 -2.88 3.69 -4.61
N GLN A 156 -3.30 4.76 -5.27
CA GLN A 156 -2.87 6.13 -5.04
C GLN A 156 -3.96 6.97 -4.35
N PRO A 157 -4.09 6.91 -3.01
CA PRO A 157 -5.06 7.71 -2.29
C PRO A 157 -4.55 9.14 -2.03
N PRO A 158 -5.47 10.11 -1.80
CA PRO A 158 -5.17 11.42 -1.24
C PRO A 158 -4.96 11.32 0.28
N ARG A 159 -5.33 12.38 1.01
CA ARG A 159 -5.28 12.38 2.47
C ARG A 159 -6.18 11.29 3.07
N LEU A 160 -5.59 10.42 3.89
CA LEU A 160 -6.32 9.36 4.60
C LEU A 160 -6.92 9.87 5.91
N ILE A 161 -8.19 9.56 6.14
CA ILE A 161 -8.91 9.90 7.37
C ILE A 161 -9.46 8.65 8.07
N ASN A 162 -9.70 8.75 9.40
CA ASN A 162 -10.32 7.69 10.18
C ASN A 162 -11.84 7.97 10.26
N LYS A 163 -12.58 7.41 9.33
CA LYS A 163 -14.05 7.42 9.29
C LYS A 163 -14.54 6.05 8.85
N PRO A 164 -15.81 5.70 9.14
CA PRO A 164 -16.45 4.53 8.57
C PRO A 164 -16.39 4.54 7.04
N ALA A 165 -16.45 3.37 6.44
CA ALA A 165 -16.57 3.24 4.99
C ALA A 165 -17.88 3.88 4.50
N THR A 166 -17.82 4.53 3.36
CA THR A 166 -19.00 5.10 2.69
C THR A 166 -19.45 4.24 1.50
N GLY A 167 -18.56 3.39 1.00
CA GLY A 167 -18.78 2.63 -0.24
C GLY A 167 -18.75 3.50 -1.51
N LYS A 168 -18.61 4.82 -1.37
CA LYS A 168 -18.61 5.76 -2.49
C LYS A 168 -17.17 6.10 -2.89
N ILE A 169 -16.56 5.21 -3.68
CA ILE A 169 -15.19 5.38 -4.18
C ILE A 169 -15.26 5.81 -5.64
N ARG A 170 -14.55 6.90 -5.95
CA ARG A 170 -14.27 7.31 -7.34
C ARG A 170 -12.86 6.91 -7.69
N VAL A 171 -12.68 6.37 -8.89
CA VAL A 171 -11.39 5.88 -9.39
C VAL A 171 -11.06 6.59 -10.70
N ASP A 172 -9.82 7.00 -10.86
CA ASP A 172 -9.28 7.58 -12.09
C ASP A 172 -7.90 6.93 -12.35
N ALA A 173 -7.63 6.61 -13.61
CA ALA A 173 -6.40 5.92 -14.00
C ALA A 173 -5.16 6.81 -13.92
N ASP A 174 -5.32 8.12 -14.09
CA ASP A 174 -4.21 9.04 -14.37
C ASP A 174 -3.96 10.04 -13.25
N ALA A 175 -5.01 10.51 -12.56
CA ALA A 175 -4.88 11.54 -11.53
C ALA A 175 -5.98 11.41 -10.48
N LEU A 176 -5.87 12.15 -9.38
CA LEU A 176 -6.95 12.21 -8.39
C LEU A 176 -8.26 12.71 -9.04
N PRO A 177 -9.39 12.03 -8.76
CA PRO A 177 -10.71 12.52 -9.14
C PRO A 177 -10.93 13.97 -8.68
N GLU A 178 -11.67 14.75 -9.45
CA GLU A 178 -11.95 16.15 -9.11
C GLU A 178 -12.53 16.30 -7.70
N LYS A 179 -12.07 17.30 -6.95
CA LYS A 179 -12.43 17.55 -5.55
C LYS A 179 -12.13 16.37 -4.60
N GLY A 180 -11.40 15.36 -5.07
CA GLY A 180 -11.03 14.16 -4.32
C GLY A 180 -9.85 14.38 -3.37
N LEU A 181 -10.04 15.14 -2.27
CA LEU A 181 -8.95 15.52 -1.37
C LEU A 181 -8.75 14.54 -0.20
N ARG A 182 -9.66 13.60 0.00
CA ARG A 182 -9.62 12.66 1.14
C ARG A 182 -10.36 11.35 0.84
N ILE A 183 -10.01 10.29 1.60
CA ILE A 183 -10.71 9.01 1.61
C ILE A 183 -10.59 8.36 2.99
N ALA A 184 -11.61 7.60 3.42
CA ALA A 184 -11.48 6.80 4.64
C ALA A 184 -10.52 5.63 4.42
N ARG A 185 -9.76 5.27 5.47
CA ARG A 185 -8.93 4.06 5.45
C ARG A 185 -9.74 2.80 5.23
N ALA A 186 -10.99 2.78 5.70
CA ALA A 186 -11.90 1.67 5.50
C ALA A 186 -12.27 1.49 4.02
N ASP A 187 -12.58 2.57 3.28
CA ASP A 187 -12.86 2.53 1.85
C ASP A 187 -11.59 2.15 1.04
N LEU A 188 -10.43 2.72 1.41
CA LEU A 188 -9.16 2.35 0.79
C LEU A 188 -8.86 0.86 0.97
N ALA A 189 -9.04 0.32 2.19
CA ALA A 189 -8.82 -1.09 2.46
C ALA A 189 -9.76 -1.98 1.64
N ALA A 190 -11.04 -1.62 1.56
CA ALA A 190 -12.02 -2.32 0.73
C ALA A 190 -11.60 -2.34 -0.75
N PHE A 191 -11.17 -1.19 -1.29
CA PHE A 191 -10.69 -1.11 -2.67
C PHE A 191 -9.44 -1.97 -2.90
N MET A 192 -8.45 -1.91 -1.98
CA MET A 192 -7.24 -2.72 -2.08
C MET A 192 -7.54 -4.22 -2.05
N LEU A 193 -8.45 -4.66 -1.18
CA LEU A 193 -8.87 -6.07 -1.09
C LEU A 193 -9.60 -6.54 -2.35
N ALA A 194 -10.46 -5.72 -2.92
CA ALA A 194 -11.15 -6.04 -4.17
C ALA A 194 -10.18 -6.32 -5.32
N GLN A 195 -8.96 -5.75 -5.28
CA GLN A 195 -7.93 -6.01 -6.29
C GLN A 195 -7.31 -7.41 -6.18
N LEU A 196 -7.53 -8.16 -5.12
CA LEU A 196 -7.03 -9.54 -5.01
C LEU A 196 -7.61 -10.46 -6.09
N GLN A 197 -8.85 -10.21 -6.50
CA GLN A 197 -9.58 -11.01 -7.48
C GLN A 197 -9.82 -10.28 -8.82
N SER A 198 -9.47 -8.99 -8.92
CA SER A 198 -9.63 -8.18 -10.11
C SER A 198 -8.33 -8.07 -10.90
N THR A 199 -8.42 -8.18 -12.22
CA THR A 199 -7.31 -7.93 -13.15
C THR A 199 -7.34 -6.52 -13.76
N GLU A 200 -8.40 -5.74 -13.53
CA GLU A 200 -8.64 -4.43 -14.13
C GLU A 200 -7.47 -3.46 -13.93
N TRP A 201 -6.88 -3.49 -12.72
CA TRP A 201 -5.80 -2.59 -12.32
C TRP A 201 -4.44 -3.29 -12.20
N VAL A 202 -4.26 -4.44 -12.82
CA VAL A 202 -2.95 -5.09 -12.92
C VAL A 202 -2.04 -4.22 -13.80
N HIS A 203 -0.82 -3.97 -13.32
CA HIS A 203 0.18 -3.07 -13.90
C HIS A 203 -0.30 -1.62 -14.05
N ARG A 204 -1.21 -1.17 -13.14
CA ARG A 204 -1.75 0.19 -13.13
C ARG A 204 -1.68 0.82 -11.73
N GLN A 205 -1.90 2.14 -11.72
CA GLN A 205 -1.81 2.96 -10.50
C GLN A 205 -3.09 3.78 -10.30
N PRO A 206 -4.23 3.14 -9.98
CA PRO A 206 -5.49 3.86 -9.80
C PRO A 206 -5.38 4.90 -8.69
N CYS A 207 -5.76 6.13 -9.02
CA CYS A 207 -5.98 7.21 -8.07
C CYS A 207 -7.41 7.12 -7.55
N ILE A 208 -7.58 7.03 -6.24
CA ILE A 208 -8.89 6.83 -5.62
C ILE A 208 -9.24 7.94 -4.63
N SER A 209 -10.50 8.33 -4.58
CA SER A 209 -11.00 9.31 -3.59
C SER A 209 -12.51 9.13 -3.35
N TRP A 210 -13.04 9.93 -2.45
CA TRP A 210 -14.48 10.15 -2.37
C TRP A 210 -14.96 11.11 -3.45
#